data_362e2dc574fb4e141cfb3241bde16161
#
_entry.id   362e2dc574fb4e141cfb3241bde16161
#
_cell.length_a   1.000
_cell.length_b   1.000
_cell.length_c   1.000
_cell.angle_alpha   90.00
_cell.angle_beta   90.00
_cell.angle_gamma   90.00
#
_symmetry.space_group_name_H-M   'P 1'
#
loop_
_entity.id
_entity.type
_entity.pdbx_description
1 polymer ?
#
loop_
_entity_poly.entity_id
_entity_poly.type
_entity_poly.pdbx_seq_one_letter_code
_entity_poly.pdbx_strand_id
1 'polypeptide(L)'
;MERGVNVPQSYRLVRRDARADRTVVRLRNGATFGGDEVAICAGPCGVESAEQLEAAASAVAASGANVLRGGAFKPRSSPYSFQGLGEEALKLLRDAGDRHGLAVVTEVLDPRDVELVMRYADMLQIGARNMQNFPLLREVGATRTPVLLKRGLSATVQEWLLAAEYILLGGNENVVLCERGVRSFDVATRNVLDISVVPLLEEMTHLPVIVDPSHAVGIARLVPSIAVASLAAGAHGLLIEVHPDPANALSDGAQSLNCAQFERLMQRLAAIAEIVGRRLPKRYRLVSTGNASSPDAAVRSSKSGVKLA
;
A
#
# COMPACT_ATOMS: atom_id res chain seq x y z
N MET A 1 -8.86 -10.59 -34.45
CA MET A 1 -8.26 -9.23 -34.39
C MET A 1 -8.21 -8.84 -32.92
N GLU A 2 -7.08 -9.05 -32.28
CA GLU A 2 -6.83 -8.54 -30.92
C GLU A 2 -6.88 -7.02 -31.00
N ARG A 3 -7.84 -6.40 -30.31
CA ARG A 3 -7.82 -4.96 -30.10
C ARG A 3 -6.74 -4.69 -29.06
N GLY A 4 -5.51 -4.40 -29.52
CA GLY A 4 -4.45 -3.89 -28.68
C GLY A 4 -4.96 -2.66 -27.91
N VAL A 5 -4.57 -2.53 -26.64
CA VAL A 5 -4.88 -1.34 -25.84
C VAL A 5 -4.38 -0.13 -26.60
N ASN A 6 -5.31 0.75 -27.04
CA ASN A 6 -4.95 1.96 -27.75
C ASN A 6 -4.31 2.94 -26.74
N VAL A 7 -2.98 2.93 -26.66
CA VAL A 7 -2.22 3.81 -25.78
C VAL A 7 -2.20 5.21 -26.40
N PRO A 8 -2.81 6.22 -25.76
CA PRO A 8 -2.82 7.57 -26.31
C PRO A 8 -1.39 8.10 -26.51
N GLN A 9 -1.13 8.82 -27.60
CA GLN A 9 0.19 9.44 -27.87
C GLN A 9 0.54 10.60 -26.92
N SER A 10 -0.31 10.87 -25.92
CA SER A 10 -0.20 12.02 -25.03
C SER A 10 0.87 11.91 -23.95
N TYR A 11 1.38 10.71 -23.65
CA TYR A 11 2.51 10.49 -22.74
C TYR A 11 3.58 9.61 -23.42
N ARG A 12 4.86 9.78 -23.04
CA ARG A 12 6.02 9.17 -23.71
C ARG A 12 6.89 8.37 -22.76
N LEU A 13 7.23 8.95 -21.60
CA LEU A 13 8.17 8.37 -20.64
C LEU A 13 7.55 7.25 -19.83
N VAL A 14 6.26 7.34 -19.49
CA VAL A 14 5.56 6.36 -18.64
C VAL A 14 5.17 5.08 -19.38
N ARG A 15 5.22 5.06 -20.71
CA ARG A 15 4.78 3.93 -21.54
C ARG A 15 5.59 2.67 -21.27
N ARG A 16 4.94 1.50 -21.47
CA ARG A 16 5.60 0.19 -21.32
C ARG A 16 6.80 0.03 -22.24
N ASP A 17 6.71 0.55 -23.45
CA ASP A 17 7.75 0.48 -24.51
C ASP A 17 8.80 1.59 -24.42
N ALA A 18 8.68 2.51 -23.47
CA ALA A 18 9.68 3.56 -23.23
C ALA A 18 10.98 2.98 -22.63
N ARG A 19 10.91 1.78 -22.02
CA ARG A 19 12.07 1.06 -21.44
C ARG A 19 12.01 -0.42 -21.80
N ALA A 20 13.19 -1.02 -21.99
CA ALA A 20 13.29 -2.47 -22.18
C ALA A 20 12.85 -3.23 -20.92
N ASP A 21 13.34 -2.81 -19.76
CA ASP A 21 13.02 -3.42 -18.47
C ASP A 21 11.96 -2.65 -17.72
N ARG A 22 11.24 -3.34 -16.83
CA ARG A 22 10.33 -2.70 -15.87
C ARG A 22 11.09 -1.91 -14.83
N THR A 23 10.51 -0.82 -14.38
CA THR A 23 11.06 -0.03 -13.28
C THR A 23 11.00 -0.81 -11.97
N VAL A 24 12.13 -0.89 -11.29
CA VAL A 24 12.22 -1.38 -9.91
C VAL A 24 12.67 -0.22 -9.03
N VAL A 25 11.76 0.28 -8.20
CA VAL A 25 12.04 1.33 -7.24
C VAL A 25 12.58 0.70 -5.96
N ARG A 26 13.77 1.15 -5.51
CA ARG A 26 14.45 0.63 -4.32
C ARG A 26 14.54 1.69 -3.24
N LEU A 27 14.17 1.33 -2.02
CA LEU A 27 14.30 2.17 -0.84
C LEU A 27 15.59 1.88 -0.06
N ARG A 28 15.96 2.79 0.84
CA ARG A 28 17.21 2.76 1.62
C ARG A 28 17.41 1.44 2.39
N ASN A 29 16.36 0.88 2.97
CA ASN A 29 16.43 -0.38 3.71
C ASN A 29 16.44 -1.64 2.83
N GLY A 30 16.48 -1.48 1.50
CA GLY A 30 16.47 -2.57 0.53
C GLY A 30 15.09 -3.03 0.08
N ALA A 31 14.00 -2.49 0.62
CA ALA A 31 12.64 -2.76 0.11
C ALA A 31 12.52 -2.32 -1.35
N THR A 32 11.81 -3.11 -2.16
CA THR A 32 11.65 -2.85 -3.60
C THR A 32 10.19 -2.87 -4.01
N PHE A 33 9.86 -2.02 -5.01
CA PHE A 33 8.58 -2.05 -5.72
C PHE A 33 8.86 -2.39 -7.19
N GLY A 34 8.14 -3.35 -7.73
CA GLY A 34 8.30 -3.80 -9.12
C GLY A 34 9.22 -5.01 -9.31
N GLY A 35 9.85 -5.53 -8.24
CA GLY A 35 10.59 -6.79 -8.24
C GLY A 35 9.74 -8.00 -7.83
N ASP A 36 10.40 -9.14 -7.56
CA ASP A 36 9.75 -10.38 -7.11
C ASP A 36 9.23 -10.30 -5.67
N GLU A 37 9.79 -9.39 -4.87
CA GLU A 37 9.35 -9.18 -3.49
C GLU A 37 8.15 -8.23 -3.46
N VAL A 38 7.11 -8.61 -2.72
CA VAL A 38 5.92 -7.78 -2.50
C VAL A 38 6.24 -6.69 -1.47
N ALA A 39 6.10 -5.43 -1.83
CA ALA A 39 6.24 -4.33 -0.87
C ALA A 39 5.03 -4.28 0.06
N ILE A 40 5.26 -4.30 1.37
CA ILE A 40 4.20 -4.18 2.39
C ILE A 40 4.39 -2.89 3.16
N CYS A 41 3.59 -1.88 2.79
CA CYS A 41 3.54 -0.59 3.46
C CYS A 41 2.42 -0.63 4.51
N ALA A 42 2.76 -0.62 5.79
CA ALA A 42 1.78 -0.72 6.87
C ALA A 42 2.07 0.28 8.00
N GLY A 43 1.01 0.73 8.69
CA GLY A 43 1.09 1.69 9.79
C GLY A 43 -0.17 2.53 9.92
N PRO A 44 -0.21 3.51 10.83
CA PRO A 44 -1.43 4.27 11.13
C PRO A 44 -1.78 5.28 10.03
N CYS A 45 -3.05 5.63 9.93
CA CYS A 45 -3.53 6.70 9.03
C CYS A 45 -2.83 8.02 9.35
N GLY A 46 -2.84 8.44 10.61
CA GLY A 46 -2.13 9.60 11.14
C GLY A 46 -1.20 9.20 12.27
N VAL A 47 -0.10 9.92 12.42
CA VAL A 47 0.74 9.85 13.63
C VAL A 47 0.06 10.70 14.70
N GLU A 48 -0.36 10.08 15.79
CA GLU A 48 -1.17 10.70 16.86
C GLU A 48 -0.35 10.95 18.13
N SER A 49 0.59 10.07 18.43
CA SER A 49 1.58 10.19 19.50
C SER A 49 2.78 9.27 19.25
N ALA A 50 3.84 9.43 20.05
CA ALA A 50 5.01 8.56 20.02
C ALA A 50 4.64 7.11 20.39
N GLU A 51 3.80 6.94 21.40
CA GLU A 51 3.37 5.62 21.91
C GLU A 51 2.51 4.87 20.90
N GLN A 52 1.55 5.58 20.27
CA GLN A 52 0.69 5.02 19.23
C GLN A 52 1.53 4.54 18.02
N LEU A 53 2.46 5.40 17.56
CA LEU A 53 3.32 5.07 16.42
C LEU A 53 4.28 3.91 16.73
N GLU A 54 4.89 3.91 17.92
CA GLU A 54 5.80 2.85 18.35
C GLU A 54 5.10 1.49 18.40
N ALA A 55 3.91 1.45 19.01
CA ALA A 55 3.10 0.23 19.07
C ALA A 55 2.75 -0.29 17.67
N ALA A 56 2.35 0.61 16.75
CA ALA A 56 2.04 0.26 15.36
C ALA A 56 3.29 -0.21 14.61
N ALA A 57 4.41 0.54 14.69
CA ALA A 57 5.65 0.23 13.96
C ALA A 57 6.24 -1.12 14.41
N SER A 58 6.30 -1.37 15.71
CA SER A 58 6.74 -2.64 16.30
C SER A 58 5.91 -3.82 15.76
N ALA A 59 4.58 -3.70 15.82
CA ALA A 59 3.66 -4.77 15.40
C ALA A 59 3.75 -5.06 13.90
N VAL A 60 3.77 -4.01 13.04
CA VAL A 60 3.86 -4.23 11.58
C VAL A 60 5.23 -4.77 11.17
N ALA A 61 6.31 -4.34 11.83
CA ALA A 61 7.64 -4.87 11.61
C ALA A 61 7.74 -6.35 11.99
N ALA A 62 7.23 -6.72 13.15
CA ALA A 62 7.18 -8.11 13.63
C ALA A 62 6.37 -9.01 12.69
N SER A 63 5.30 -8.48 12.10
CA SER A 63 4.47 -9.17 11.12
C SER A 63 5.07 -9.22 9.71
N GLY A 64 6.24 -8.58 9.48
CA GLY A 64 6.98 -8.69 8.22
C GLY A 64 6.78 -7.55 7.21
N ALA A 65 6.13 -6.44 7.58
CA ALA A 65 6.12 -5.24 6.76
C ALA A 65 7.56 -4.70 6.55
N ASN A 66 7.85 -4.13 5.40
CA ASN A 66 9.15 -3.55 5.08
C ASN A 66 9.13 -2.02 4.92
N VAL A 67 7.94 -1.41 4.91
CA VAL A 67 7.74 0.04 4.83
C VAL A 67 6.74 0.48 5.90
N LEU A 68 7.11 1.46 6.71
CA LEU A 68 6.22 2.15 7.64
C LEU A 68 5.51 3.29 6.91
N ARG A 69 4.18 3.26 6.93
CA ARG A 69 3.38 4.38 6.46
C ARG A 69 2.76 5.14 7.64
N GLY A 70 2.67 6.44 7.54
CA GLY A 70 1.99 7.27 8.52
C GLY A 70 1.82 8.70 7.99
N GLY A 71 0.69 9.34 8.28
CA GLY A 71 0.45 10.73 7.90
C GLY A 71 1.01 11.70 8.95
N ALA A 72 1.99 12.51 8.57
CA ALA A 72 2.47 13.61 9.40
C ALA A 72 1.58 14.85 9.27
N PHE A 73 1.12 15.10 8.05
CA PHE A 73 0.14 16.12 7.68
C PHE A 73 -1.14 15.45 7.20
N LYS A 74 -2.30 16.00 7.56
CA LYS A 74 -3.59 15.39 7.21
C LYS A 74 -4.45 16.38 6.40
N PRO A 75 -4.69 16.11 5.09
CA PRO A 75 -5.61 16.92 4.32
C PRO A 75 -7.05 16.63 4.76
N ARG A 76 -7.70 17.59 5.42
CA ARG A 76 -9.05 17.43 5.97
C ARG A 76 -10.03 18.36 5.30
N SER A 77 -11.26 17.86 5.06
CA SER A 77 -12.34 18.71 4.57
C SER A 77 -12.85 19.68 5.64
N SER A 78 -12.71 19.31 6.93
CA SER A 78 -13.06 20.18 8.05
C SER A 78 -11.80 20.72 8.72
N PRO A 79 -11.67 22.04 8.94
CA PRO A 79 -10.54 22.63 9.64
C PRO A 79 -10.49 22.25 11.13
N TYR A 80 -11.59 21.74 11.69
CA TYR A 80 -11.68 21.31 13.08
C TYR A 80 -11.25 19.86 13.31
N SER A 81 -11.01 19.10 12.24
CA SER A 81 -10.49 17.73 12.35
C SER A 81 -8.99 17.74 12.65
N PHE A 82 -8.48 16.63 13.20
CA PHE A 82 -7.05 16.44 13.43
C PHE A 82 -6.23 16.69 12.16
N GLN A 83 -5.31 17.67 12.21
CA GLN A 83 -4.52 18.11 11.05
C GLN A 83 -3.16 17.39 10.93
N GLY A 84 -2.81 16.55 11.89
CA GLY A 84 -1.48 15.93 12.03
C GLY A 84 -0.58 16.74 12.98
N LEU A 85 0.55 16.14 13.36
CA LEU A 85 1.56 16.73 14.23
C LEU A 85 2.68 17.45 13.46
N GLY A 86 2.59 17.50 12.12
CA GLY A 86 3.58 18.20 11.29
C GLY A 86 4.99 17.62 11.40
N GLU A 87 5.99 18.48 11.56
CA GLU A 87 7.39 18.06 11.61
C GLU A 87 7.69 17.13 12.79
N GLU A 88 7.00 17.26 13.91
CA GLU A 88 7.13 16.32 15.04
C GLU A 88 6.79 14.88 14.61
N ALA A 89 5.68 14.71 13.88
CA ALA A 89 5.33 13.40 13.34
C ALA A 89 6.37 12.87 12.35
N LEU A 90 7.02 13.73 11.55
CA LEU A 90 8.08 13.32 10.65
C LEU A 90 9.29 12.77 11.43
N LYS A 91 9.67 13.43 12.52
CA LYS A 91 10.75 12.94 13.42
C LYS A 91 10.39 11.60 14.04
N LEU A 92 9.19 11.46 14.57
CA LEU A 92 8.69 10.22 15.17
C LEU A 92 8.67 9.07 14.13
N LEU A 93 8.21 9.34 12.90
CA LEU A 93 8.22 8.35 11.81
C LEU A 93 9.63 7.89 11.48
N ARG A 94 10.59 8.82 11.39
CA ARG A 94 11.97 8.48 11.08
C ARG A 94 12.59 7.64 12.19
N ASP A 95 12.41 8.05 13.45
CA ASP A 95 12.95 7.34 14.62
C ASP A 95 12.37 5.91 14.73
N ALA A 96 11.05 5.76 14.55
CA ALA A 96 10.42 4.45 14.54
C ALA A 96 10.87 3.60 13.33
N GLY A 97 10.99 4.21 12.14
CA GLY A 97 11.51 3.56 10.95
C GLY A 97 12.93 3.01 11.16
N ASP A 98 13.83 3.81 11.72
CA ASP A 98 15.21 3.40 12.00
C ASP A 98 15.28 2.30 13.07
N ARG A 99 14.52 2.45 14.16
CA ARG A 99 14.48 1.48 15.26
C ARG A 99 14.00 0.09 14.80
N HIS A 100 13.00 0.06 13.93
CA HIS A 100 12.42 -1.19 13.44
C HIS A 100 12.93 -1.63 12.07
N GLY A 101 13.89 -0.92 11.46
CA GLY A 101 14.46 -1.22 10.14
C GLY A 101 13.42 -1.11 9.01
N LEU A 102 12.45 -0.21 9.14
CA LEU A 102 11.42 0.08 8.14
C LEU A 102 11.82 1.31 7.32
N ALA A 103 11.62 1.28 6.01
CA ALA A 103 11.61 2.50 5.23
C ALA A 103 10.37 3.32 5.56
N VAL A 104 10.43 4.64 5.43
CA VAL A 104 9.33 5.54 5.76
C VAL A 104 8.70 6.11 4.51
N VAL A 105 7.37 5.98 4.39
CA VAL A 105 6.55 6.69 3.40
C VAL A 105 5.55 7.60 4.11
N THR A 106 5.51 8.87 3.75
CA THR A 106 4.54 9.84 4.28
C THR A 106 4.08 10.81 3.20
N GLU A 107 2.90 11.37 3.38
CA GLU A 107 2.28 12.28 2.42
C GLU A 107 2.87 13.68 2.51
N VAL A 108 3.21 14.26 1.35
CA VAL A 108 3.52 15.68 1.19
C VAL A 108 2.33 16.38 0.53
N LEU A 109 1.91 17.52 1.07
CA LEU A 109 0.70 18.25 0.65
C LEU A 109 1.01 19.48 -0.21
N ASP A 110 2.10 20.15 0.07
CA ASP A 110 2.48 21.44 -0.52
C ASP A 110 3.89 21.37 -1.14
N PRO A 111 4.13 21.97 -2.30
CA PRO A 111 5.47 22.03 -2.88
C PRO A 111 6.55 22.58 -1.93
N ARG A 112 6.18 23.53 -1.08
CA ARG A 112 7.08 24.15 -0.11
C ARG A 112 7.58 23.20 0.98
N ASP A 113 6.84 22.11 1.23
CA ASP A 113 7.17 21.14 2.27
C ASP A 113 7.99 19.94 1.74
N VAL A 114 8.23 19.87 0.42
CA VAL A 114 8.94 18.73 -0.20
C VAL A 114 10.31 18.53 0.43
N GLU A 115 11.11 19.60 0.55
CA GLU A 115 12.45 19.51 1.15
C GLU A 115 12.39 19.08 2.63
N LEU A 116 11.42 19.60 3.39
CA LEU A 116 11.22 19.22 4.79
C LEU A 116 10.90 17.72 4.91
N VAL A 117 9.91 17.22 4.13
CA VAL A 117 9.49 15.82 4.20
C VAL A 117 10.59 14.87 3.76
N MET A 118 11.39 15.24 2.74
CA MET A 118 12.52 14.45 2.25
C MET A 118 13.61 14.20 3.30
N ARG A 119 13.75 15.07 4.30
CA ARG A 119 14.74 14.86 5.38
C ARG A 119 14.40 13.65 6.25
N TYR A 120 13.14 13.25 6.29
CA TYR A 120 12.64 12.20 7.19
C TYR A 120 12.07 10.98 6.46
N ALA A 121 11.63 11.12 5.22
CA ALA A 121 10.98 10.07 4.45
C ALA A 121 11.93 9.44 3.41
N ASP A 122 11.80 8.14 3.20
CA ASP A 122 12.49 7.40 2.13
C ASP A 122 11.67 7.42 0.83
N MET A 123 10.37 7.76 0.91
CA MET A 123 9.45 7.86 -0.22
C MET A 123 8.39 8.93 0.08
N LEU A 124 8.15 9.81 -0.89
CA LEU A 124 7.12 10.84 -0.83
C LEU A 124 5.80 10.29 -1.35
N GLN A 125 4.71 10.38 -0.58
CA GLN A 125 3.38 10.04 -1.07
C GLN A 125 2.68 11.29 -1.62
N ILE A 126 2.19 11.22 -2.85
CA ILE A 126 1.23 12.17 -3.41
C ILE A 126 -0.16 11.57 -3.23
N GLY A 127 -0.96 12.20 -2.36
CA GLY A 127 -2.32 11.75 -2.07
C GLY A 127 -3.26 11.91 -3.25
N ALA A 128 -4.37 11.16 -3.25
CA ALA A 128 -5.35 11.17 -4.33
C ALA A 128 -5.94 12.57 -4.63
N ARG A 129 -6.03 13.44 -3.62
CA ARG A 129 -6.50 14.83 -3.79
C ARG A 129 -5.47 15.72 -4.48
N ASN A 130 -4.18 15.34 -4.45
CA ASN A 130 -3.05 16.05 -5.03
C ASN A 130 -2.53 15.42 -6.33
N MET A 131 -3.21 14.40 -6.89
CA MET A 131 -2.78 13.76 -8.14
C MET A 131 -2.64 14.77 -9.30
N GLN A 132 -3.45 15.82 -9.31
CA GLN A 132 -3.43 16.89 -10.32
C GLN A 132 -2.83 18.21 -9.80
N ASN A 133 -2.12 18.17 -8.66
CA ASN A 133 -1.35 19.32 -8.19
C ASN A 133 -0.03 19.40 -8.98
N PHE A 134 -0.11 19.90 -10.22
CA PHE A 134 1.03 19.95 -11.13
C PHE A 134 2.25 20.70 -10.59
N PRO A 135 2.12 21.80 -9.82
CA PRO A 135 3.28 22.39 -9.13
C PRO A 135 3.97 21.39 -8.18
N LEU A 136 3.20 20.63 -7.39
CA LEU A 136 3.75 19.61 -6.50
C LEU A 136 4.41 18.46 -7.28
N LEU A 137 3.78 18.01 -8.38
CA LEU A 137 4.34 16.96 -9.24
C LEU A 137 5.69 17.38 -9.86
N ARG A 138 5.83 18.65 -10.27
CA ARG A 138 7.09 19.19 -10.78
C ARG A 138 8.15 19.23 -9.71
N GLU A 139 7.78 19.67 -8.49
CA GLU A 139 8.72 19.77 -7.37
C GLU A 139 9.28 18.40 -6.98
N VAL A 140 8.41 17.39 -6.77
CA VAL A 140 8.88 16.04 -6.47
C VAL A 140 9.59 15.39 -7.67
N GLY A 141 9.24 15.78 -8.90
CA GLY A 141 9.91 15.37 -10.13
C GLY A 141 11.34 15.88 -10.25
N ALA A 142 11.65 17.06 -9.69
CA ALA A 142 13.00 17.62 -9.66
C ALA A 142 13.91 16.93 -8.63
N THR A 143 13.36 16.09 -7.75
CA THR A 143 14.11 15.32 -6.75
C THR A 143 14.53 13.96 -7.29
N ARG A 144 15.26 13.17 -6.46
CA ARG A 144 15.54 11.75 -6.72
C ARG A 144 14.85 10.83 -5.70
N THR A 145 14.11 11.41 -4.75
CA THR A 145 13.38 10.65 -3.73
C THR A 145 12.23 9.90 -4.40
N PRO A 146 12.08 8.60 -4.14
CA PRO A 146 10.97 7.80 -4.65
C PRO A 146 9.61 8.43 -4.37
N VAL A 147 8.67 8.31 -5.31
CA VAL A 147 7.33 8.90 -5.22
C VAL A 147 6.27 7.81 -5.34
N LEU A 148 5.37 7.75 -4.36
CA LEU A 148 4.15 6.96 -4.40
C LEU A 148 3.00 7.85 -4.87
N LEU A 149 2.54 7.67 -6.10
CA LEU A 149 1.49 8.47 -6.71
C LEU A 149 0.14 7.75 -6.63
N LYS A 150 -0.76 8.23 -5.76
CA LYS A 150 -2.13 7.69 -5.63
C LYS A 150 -3.03 8.18 -6.75
N ARG A 151 -3.86 7.27 -7.28
CA ARG A 151 -4.91 7.59 -8.26
C ARG A 151 -5.93 8.56 -7.65
N GLY A 152 -6.31 9.57 -8.39
CA GLY A 152 -7.34 10.53 -8.01
C GLY A 152 -8.72 9.87 -7.89
N LEU A 153 -9.59 10.45 -7.05
CA LEU A 153 -10.90 9.88 -6.69
C LEU A 153 -11.86 9.69 -7.87
N SER A 154 -11.67 10.41 -8.96
CA SER A 154 -12.48 10.34 -10.18
C SER A 154 -11.59 10.35 -11.43
N ALA A 155 -10.31 10.00 -11.28
CA ALA A 155 -9.32 10.05 -12.35
C ALA A 155 -9.42 8.82 -13.24
N THR A 156 -9.36 9.05 -14.55
CA THR A 156 -9.11 7.99 -15.53
C THR A 156 -7.70 7.45 -15.39
N VAL A 157 -7.45 6.26 -15.92
CA VAL A 157 -6.09 5.69 -15.98
C VAL A 157 -5.15 6.61 -16.76
N GLN A 158 -5.65 7.22 -17.85
CA GLN A 158 -4.87 8.15 -18.67
C GLN A 158 -4.44 9.40 -17.88
N GLU A 159 -5.33 10.02 -17.12
CA GLU A 159 -4.99 11.19 -16.30
C GLU A 159 -3.96 10.83 -15.22
N TRP A 160 -4.06 9.63 -14.64
CA TRP A 160 -3.12 9.15 -13.66
C TRP A 160 -1.72 8.92 -14.27
N LEU A 161 -1.65 8.30 -15.46
CA LEU A 161 -0.38 8.13 -16.17
C LEU A 161 0.21 9.48 -16.64
N LEU A 162 -0.61 10.45 -17.03
CA LEU A 162 -0.15 11.81 -17.32
C LEU A 162 0.39 12.53 -16.07
N ALA A 163 -0.18 12.30 -14.90
CA ALA A 163 0.37 12.80 -13.66
C ALA A 163 1.76 12.19 -13.36
N ALA A 164 1.93 10.88 -13.59
CA ALA A 164 3.23 10.23 -13.50
C ALA A 164 4.23 10.78 -14.52
N GLU A 165 3.78 11.07 -15.74
CA GLU A 165 4.61 11.69 -16.79
C GLU A 165 5.24 13.02 -16.34
N TYR A 166 4.50 13.87 -15.59
CA TYR A 166 5.04 15.11 -15.02
C TYR A 166 6.25 14.85 -14.09
N ILE A 167 6.18 13.80 -13.28
CA ILE A 167 7.27 13.45 -12.37
C ILE A 167 8.47 12.92 -13.15
N LEU A 168 8.23 12.02 -14.12
CA LEU A 168 9.28 11.47 -15.00
C LEU A 168 9.97 12.56 -15.80
N LEU A 169 9.20 13.52 -16.34
CA LEU A 169 9.74 14.63 -17.12
C LEU A 169 10.66 15.53 -16.29
N GLY A 170 10.43 15.65 -14.98
CA GLY A 170 11.33 16.32 -14.04
C GLY A 170 12.64 15.56 -13.79
N GLY A 171 12.77 14.33 -14.29
CA GLY A 171 13.94 13.48 -14.17
C GLY A 171 13.90 12.48 -13.02
N ASN A 172 12.78 12.40 -12.26
CA ASN A 172 12.62 11.40 -11.22
C ASN A 172 11.97 10.13 -11.80
N GLU A 173 12.77 9.09 -12.01
CA GLU A 173 12.33 7.80 -12.55
C GLU A 173 11.78 6.85 -11.47
N ASN A 174 11.86 7.21 -10.19
CA ASN A 174 11.48 6.36 -9.07
C ASN A 174 9.99 6.56 -8.69
N VAL A 175 9.09 6.27 -9.61
CA VAL A 175 7.64 6.43 -9.41
C VAL A 175 6.97 5.07 -9.22
N VAL A 176 6.12 4.99 -8.21
CA VAL A 176 5.24 3.85 -7.90
C VAL A 176 3.79 4.33 -7.99
N LEU A 177 2.98 3.64 -8.76
CA LEU A 177 1.54 3.90 -8.86
C LEU A 177 0.80 3.21 -7.73
N CYS A 178 -0.24 3.87 -7.15
CA CYS A 178 -1.06 3.30 -6.09
C CYS A 178 -2.55 3.43 -6.42
N GLU A 179 -3.18 2.31 -6.79
CA GLU A 179 -4.63 2.21 -6.90
C GLU A 179 -5.27 2.24 -5.51
N ARG A 180 -6.35 3.00 -5.33
CA ARG A 180 -7.02 3.20 -4.03
C ARG A 180 -8.54 3.29 -4.10
N GLY A 181 -9.08 2.92 -5.25
CA GLY A 181 -10.51 3.03 -5.56
C GLY A 181 -10.92 4.41 -6.08
N VAL A 182 -11.92 4.41 -6.90
CA VAL A 182 -12.56 5.59 -7.48
C VAL A 182 -13.97 5.76 -6.90
N ARG A 183 -14.46 7.00 -6.86
CA ARG A 183 -15.84 7.27 -6.47
C ARG A 183 -16.81 6.63 -7.45
N SER A 184 -17.88 6.06 -6.89
CA SER A 184 -18.99 5.48 -7.64
C SER A 184 -20.29 6.13 -7.18
N PHE A 185 -21.37 5.84 -7.90
CA PHE A 185 -22.73 6.12 -7.47
C PHE A 185 -23.16 5.24 -6.28
N ASP A 186 -22.54 4.05 -6.13
CA ASP A 186 -22.79 3.15 -5.01
C ASP A 186 -22.01 3.60 -3.77
N VAL A 187 -22.68 3.58 -2.64
CA VAL A 187 -22.18 4.04 -1.33
C VAL A 187 -21.97 2.90 -0.33
N ALA A 188 -22.10 1.64 -0.76
CA ALA A 188 -21.92 0.47 0.10
C ALA A 188 -20.46 0.35 0.62
N THR A 189 -19.51 0.86 -0.14
CA THR A 189 -18.10 1.03 0.26
C THR A 189 -17.67 2.48 0.05
N ARG A 190 -16.57 2.87 0.68
CA ARG A 190 -16.02 4.25 0.55
C ARG A 190 -15.72 4.61 -0.91
N ASN A 191 -15.15 3.66 -1.66
CA ASN A 191 -14.88 3.76 -3.10
C ASN A 191 -14.98 2.36 -3.71
N VAL A 192 -15.07 2.29 -5.02
CA VAL A 192 -14.97 1.03 -5.78
C VAL A 192 -13.52 0.82 -6.18
N LEU A 193 -12.92 -0.27 -5.72
CA LEU A 193 -11.58 -0.66 -6.16
C LEU A 193 -11.66 -1.16 -7.60
N ASP A 194 -10.89 -0.55 -8.49
CA ASP A 194 -10.70 -1.01 -9.85
C ASP A 194 -9.56 -2.05 -9.89
N ILE A 195 -9.90 -3.30 -9.55
CA ILE A 195 -8.91 -4.38 -9.53
C ILE A 195 -8.36 -4.69 -10.92
N SER A 196 -9.15 -4.45 -11.98
CA SER A 196 -8.75 -4.69 -13.37
C SER A 196 -7.65 -3.76 -13.84
N VAL A 197 -7.48 -2.61 -13.17
CA VAL A 197 -6.41 -1.68 -13.52
C VAL A 197 -5.02 -2.25 -13.24
N VAL A 198 -4.89 -3.20 -12.31
CA VAL A 198 -3.60 -3.80 -11.97
C VAL A 198 -3.00 -4.52 -13.19
N PRO A 199 -3.64 -5.54 -13.79
CA PRO A 199 -3.13 -6.18 -14.99
C PRO A 199 -3.13 -5.22 -16.22
N LEU A 200 -4.06 -4.27 -16.31
CA LEU A 200 -4.06 -3.29 -17.39
C LEU A 200 -2.79 -2.42 -17.37
N LEU A 201 -2.34 -1.95 -16.20
CA LEU A 201 -1.12 -1.16 -16.06
C LEU A 201 0.14 -1.97 -16.39
N GLU A 202 0.11 -3.29 -16.21
CA GLU A 202 1.19 -4.17 -16.66
C GLU A 202 1.44 -4.08 -18.18
N GLU A 203 0.40 -3.84 -18.97
CA GLU A 203 0.48 -3.67 -20.42
C GLU A 203 0.81 -2.21 -20.83
N MET A 204 0.34 -1.23 -20.06
CA MET A 204 0.40 0.18 -20.44
C MET A 204 1.68 0.89 -20.02
N THR A 205 2.30 0.48 -18.89
CA THR A 205 3.43 1.18 -18.28
C THR A 205 4.51 0.25 -17.78
N HIS A 206 5.74 0.76 -17.70
CA HIS A 206 6.85 0.08 -17.04
C HIS A 206 6.89 0.32 -15.53
N LEU A 207 6.04 1.22 -15.00
CA LEU A 207 6.03 1.60 -13.58
C LEU A 207 5.38 0.51 -12.72
N PRO A 208 5.88 0.26 -11.51
CA PRO A 208 5.24 -0.67 -10.58
C PRO A 208 3.92 -0.10 -10.06
N VAL A 209 2.95 -0.99 -9.82
CA VAL A 209 1.65 -0.66 -9.25
C VAL A 209 1.45 -1.39 -7.92
N ILE A 210 1.02 -0.67 -6.89
CA ILE A 210 0.55 -1.22 -5.63
C ILE A 210 -0.92 -0.86 -5.39
N VAL A 211 -1.54 -1.49 -4.41
CA VAL A 211 -2.96 -1.25 -4.07
C VAL A 211 -3.11 -0.85 -2.61
N ASP A 212 -4.00 0.10 -2.39
CA ASP A 212 -4.44 0.56 -1.06
C ASP A 212 -5.87 0.07 -0.80
N PRO A 213 -6.06 -1.13 -0.25
CA PRO A 213 -7.37 -1.69 0.03
C PRO A 213 -8.10 -0.94 1.16
N SER A 214 -7.36 -0.36 2.12
CA SER A 214 -7.95 0.37 3.26
C SER A 214 -8.76 1.58 2.79
N HIS A 215 -8.16 2.43 1.96
CA HIS A 215 -8.86 3.61 1.42
C HIS A 215 -9.84 3.26 0.29
N ALA A 216 -9.68 2.11 -0.35
CA ALA A 216 -10.64 1.64 -1.34
C ALA A 216 -11.98 1.33 -0.69
N VAL A 217 -12.03 0.37 0.22
CA VAL A 217 -13.31 -0.10 0.77
C VAL A 217 -13.79 0.71 1.98
N GLY A 218 -12.89 1.30 2.77
CA GLY A 218 -13.25 2.09 3.95
C GLY A 218 -13.82 1.29 5.12
N ILE A 219 -13.73 -0.04 5.09
CA ILE A 219 -14.33 -0.97 6.06
C ILE A 219 -13.30 -2.04 6.42
N ALA A 220 -12.77 -2.02 7.65
CA ALA A 220 -11.67 -2.87 8.08
C ALA A 220 -11.89 -4.37 7.81
N ARG A 221 -13.10 -4.91 8.06
CA ARG A 221 -13.41 -6.34 7.84
C ARG A 221 -13.29 -6.79 6.38
N LEU A 222 -13.36 -5.88 5.41
CA LEU A 222 -13.25 -6.18 3.98
C LEU A 222 -11.80 -6.09 3.48
N VAL A 223 -10.95 -5.31 4.15
CA VAL A 223 -9.55 -5.07 3.76
C VAL A 223 -8.76 -6.36 3.50
N PRO A 224 -8.84 -7.41 4.34
CA PRO A 224 -8.05 -8.63 4.10
C PRO A 224 -8.40 -9.35 2.80
N SER A 225 -9.67 -9.43 2.44
CA SER A 225 -10.09 -10.10 1.20
C SER A 225 -9.65 -9.30 -0.04
N ILE A 226 -9.78 -7.98 0.03
CA ILE A 226 -9.36 -7.09 -1.07
C ILE A 226 -7.83 -7.06 -1.21
N ALA A 227 -7.07 -7.10 -0.11
CA ALA A 227 -5.61 -7.20 -0.14
C ALA A 227 -5.15 -8.49 -0.83
N VAL A 228 -5.76 -9.62 -0.50
CA VAL A 228 -5.50 -10.93 -1.14
C VAL A 228 -5.83 -10.89 -2.64
N ALA A 229 -6.99 -10.35 -3.02
CA ALA A 229 -7.40 -10.21 -4.42
C ALA A 229 -6.44 -9.29 -5.20
N SER A 230 -5.96 -8.21 -4.58
CA SER A 230 -5.01 -7.28 -5.20
C SER A 230 -3.67 -7.95 -5.52
N LEU A 231 -3.16 -8.76 -4.59
CA LEU A 231 -1.93 -9.52 -4.81
C LEU A 231 -2.12 -10.59 -5.88
N ALA A 232 -3.27 -11.29 -5.87
CA ALA A 232 -3.63 -12.28 -6.89
C ALA A 232 -3.78 -11.65 -8.29
N ALA A 233 -4.21 -10.39 -8.38
CA ALA A 233 -4.27 -9.63 -9.64
C ALA A 233 -2.89 -9.17 -10.15
N GLY A 234 -1.81 -9.37 -9.40
CA GLY A 234 -0.44 -9.04 -9.81
C GLY A 234 0.14 -7.77 -9.18
N ALA A 235 -0.51 -7.16 -8.18
CA ALA A 235 0.04 -5.98 -7.52
C ALA A 235 1.45 -6.22 -6.96
N HIS A 236 2.35 -5.24 -7.13
CA HIS A 236 3.73 -5.28 -6.64
C HIS A 236 3.85 -4.98 -5.14
N GLY A 237 2.76 -4.58 -4.51
CA GLY A 237 2.72 -4.27 -3.09
C GLY A 237 1.34 -3.84 -2.60
N LEU A 238 1.26 -3.62 -1.31
CA LEU A 238 0.04 -3.21 -0.61
C LEU A 238 0.33 -2.04 0.33
N LEU A 239 -0.63 -1.12 0.44
CA LEU A 239 -0.61 -0.03 1.42
C LEU A 239 -1.78 -0.22 2.37
N ILE A 240 -1.51 -0.54 3.63
CA ILE A 240 -2.53 -0.99 4.59
C ILE A 240 -2.50 -0.09 5.83
N GLU A 241 -3.67 0.34 6.27
CA GLU A 241 -3.80 1.06 7.53
C GLU A 241 -3.89 0.09 8.70
N VAL A 242 -2.97 0.28 9.66
CA VAL A 242 -2.88 -0.51 10.90
C VAL A 242 -2.79 0.43 12.09
N HIS A 243 -3.66 0.27 13.06
CA HIS A 243 -3.69 1.07 14.26
C HIS A 243 -3.75 0.15 15.51
N PRO A 244 -3.02 0.43 16.61
CA PRO A 244 -3.05 -0.39 17.80
C PRO A 244 -4.45 -0.44 18.46
N ASP A 245 -5.19 0.67 18.38
CA ASP A 245 -6.56 0.81 18.86
C ASP A 245 -7.44 1.57 17.86
N PRO A 246 -7.97 0.88 16.81
CA PRO A 246 -8.77 1.54 15.76
C PRO A 246 -10.03 2.24 16.26
N ALA A 247 -10.59 1.80 17.39
CA ALA A 247 -11.83 2.39 17.94
C ALA A 247 -11.61 3.82 18.44
N ASN A 248 -10.40 4.14 18.92
CA ASN A 248 -10.03 5.45 19.46
C ASN A 248 -9.12 6.25 18.53
N ALA A 249 -8.93 5.80 17.27
CA ALA A 249 -8.11 6.50 16.30
C ALA A 249 -8.67 7.90 15.97
N LEU A 250 -7.80 8.90 15.92
CA LEU A 250 -8.16 10.29 15.56
C LEU A 250 -8.51 10.44 14.07
N SER A 251 -8.12 9.44 13.23
CA SER A 251 -8.44 9.43 11.81
C SER A 251 -8.59 8.01 11.26
N ASP A 252 -9.62 7.82 10.42
CA ASP A 252 -9.86 6.63 9.59
C ASP A 252 -9.87 5.27 10.36
N GLY A 253 -10.26 5.27 11.64
CA GLY A 253 -10.30 4.05 12.47
C GLY A 253 -11.18 2.94 11.90
N ALA A 254 -12.31 3.29 11.26
CA ALA A 254 -13.27 2.34 10.69
C ALA A 254 -12.68 1.43 9.58
N GLN A 255 -11.62 1.88 8.93
CA GLN A 255 -10.93 1.15 7.85
C GLN A 255 -9.58 0.56 8.29
N SER A 256 -9.09 0.91 9.48
CA SER A 256 -7.82 0.43 10.01
C SER A 256 -7.94 -0.98 10.57
N LEU A 257 -7.01 -1.85 10.23
CA LEU A 257 -6.85 -3.14 10.91
C LEU A 257 -6.21 -2.91 12.29
N ASN A 258 -6.55 -3.72 13.28
CA ASN A 258 -5.71 -3.81 14.46
C ASN A 258 -4.49 -4.70 14.20
N CYS A 259 -3.50 -4.68 15.11
CA CYS A 259 -2.23 -5.40 14.92
C CYS A 259 -2.43 -6.91 14.70
N ALA A 260 -3.32 -7.55 15.44
CA ALA A 260 -3.61 -8.98 15.29
C ALA A 260 -4.33 -9.32 13.97
N GLN A 261 -5.18 -8.43 13.47
CA GLN A 261 -5.82 -8.60 12.16
C GLN A 261 -4.78 -8.47 11.03
N PHE A 262 -3.82 -7.56 11.17
CA PHE A 262 -2.74 -7.40 10.21
C PHE A 262 -1.82 -8.64 10.18
N GLU A 263 -1.44 -9.18 11.33
CA GLU A 263 -0.67 -10.42 11.42
C GLU A 263 -1.36 -11.58 10.69
N ARG A 264 -2.65 -11.80 10.94
CA ARG A 264 -3.44 -12.83 10.22
C ARG A 264 -3.52 -12.56 8.72
N LEU A 265 -3.59 -11.30 8.30
CA LEU A 265 -3.55 -10.95 6.88
C LEU A 265 -2.21 -11.35 6.27
N MET A 266 -1.09 -11.09 6.92
CA MET A 266 0.24 -11.45 6.41
C MET A 266 0.39 -12.95 6.19
N GLN A 267 -0.21 -13.81 7.04
CA GLN A 267 -0.25 -15.26 6.84
C GLN A 267 -1.00 -15.63 5.56
N ARG A 268 -2.13 -14.99 5.26
CA ARG A 268 -2.90 -15.21 4.03
C ARG A 268 -2.13 -14.72 2.80
N LEU A 269 -1.46 -13.58 2.90
CA LEU A 269 -0.66 -13.02 1.80
C LEU A 269 0.54 -13.91 1.47
N ALA A 270 1.14 -14.59 2.45
CA ALA A 270 2.24 -15.52 2.22
C ALA A 270 1.84 -16.66 1.27
N ALA A 271 0.67 -17.27 1.51
CA ALA A 271 0.16 -18.34 0.66
C ALA A 271 -0.14 -17.87 -0.78
N ILE A 272 -0.73 -16.67 -0.93
CA ILE A 272 -1.03 -16.12 -2.26
C ILE A 272 0.24 -15.68 -2.99
N ALA A 273 1.21 -15.09 -2.30
CA ALA A 273 2.47 -14.68 -2.90
C ALA A 273 3.19 -15.86 -3.59
N GLU A 274 3.22 -17.03 -2.94
CA GLU A 274 3.78 -18.24 -3.51
C GLU A 274 3.03 -18.68 -4.78
N ILE A 275 1.69 -18.68 -4.76
CA ILE A 275 0.85 -19.06 -5.90
C ILE A 275 1.11 -18.17 -7.12
N VAL A 276 1.28 -16.85 -6.91
CA VAL A 276 1.52 -15.89 -8.00
C VAL A 276 3.01 -15.71 -8.33
N GLY A 277 3.89 -16.57 -7.81
CA GLY A 277 5.34 -16.55 -8.10
C GLY A 277 6.07 -15.35 -7.49
N ARG A 278 5.54 -14.75 -6.44
CA ARG A 278 6.16 -13.65 -5.68
C ARG A 278 6.57 -14.08 -4.28
N ARG A 279 7.30 -13.25 -3.59
CA ARG A 279 7.76 -13.49 -2.22
C ARG A 279 7.35 -12.34 -1.31
N LEU A 280 6.97 -12.67 -0.08
CA LEU A 280 6.87 -11.64 0.96
C LEU A 280 8.27 -11.11 1.32
N PRO A 281 8.36 -9.93 1.97
CA PRO A 281 9.63 -9.36 2.40
C PRO A 281 10.47 -10.38 3.17
N LYS A 282 11.79 -10.38 2.96
CA LYS A 282 12.74 -11.33 3.61
C LYS A 282 12.64 -11.35 5.13
N ARG A 283 12.17 -10.27 5.73
CA ARG A 283 11.94 -10.17 7.17
C ARG A 283 10.69 -10.93 7.63
N TYR A 284 9.76 -11.26 6.73
CA TYR A 284 8.64 -12.12 7.05
C TYR A 284 9.16 -13.53 7.33
N ARG A 285 8.95 -14.02 8.57
CA ARG A 285 9.23 -15.39 8.93
C ARG A 285 7.89 -16.10 9.10
N LEU A 286 7.70 -17.20 8.35
CA LEU A 286 6.60 -18.11 8.63
C LEU A 286 6.70 -18.52 10.10
N VAL A 287 5.72 -18.12 10.91
CA VAL A 287 5.53 -18.73 12.22
C VAL A 287 5.21 -20.18 11.91
N SER A 288 6.17 -21.10 12.16
CA SER A 288 5.91 -22.52 12.07
C SER A 288 4.76 -22.79 13.05
N THR A 289 3.57 -23.05 12.49
CA THR A 289 2.44 -23.58 13.27
C THR A 289 2.87 -24.94 13.77
N GLY A 290 3.44 -24.95 14.97
CA GLY A 290 3.65 -26.19 15.72
C GLY A 290 2.29 -26.86 15.85
N ASN A 291 2.18 -28.07 15.30
CA ASN A 291 1.10 -29.03 15.49
C ASN A 291 -0.33 -28.47 15.49
N ALA A 292 -0.88 -28.25 14.30
CA ALA A 292 -2.30 -28.52 14.13
C ALA A 292 -2.43 -30.05 14.07
N SER A 293 -2.77 -30.67 15.22
CA SER A 293 -3.24 -32.05 15.28
C SER A 293 -4.39 -32.19 14.27
N SER A 294 -4.16 -33.07 13.29
CA SER A 294 -5.14 -33.44 12.26
C SER A 294 -6.46 -33.89 12.92
N PRO A 295 -7.63 -33.39 12.48
CA PRO A 295 -8.93 -33.81 13.01
C PRO A 295 -9.33 -35.25 12.60
N ASP A 296 -8.50 -35.99 11.86
CA ASP A 296 -8.87 -37.28 11.26
C ASP A 296 -8.58 -38.51 12.11
N ALA A 297 -8.23 -38.38 13.39
CA ALA A 297 -7.97 -39.54 14.25
C ALA A 297 -9.18 -40.04 15.07
N ALA A 298 -10.36 -39.42 14.95
CA ALA A 298 -11.50 -39.75 15.85
C ALA A 298 -12.65 -40.54 15.17
N VAL A 299 -12.51 -41.05 13.93
CA VAL A 299 -13.61 -41.79 13.23
C VAL A 299 -13.28 -43.25 12.94
N ARG A 300 -12.31 -43.86 13.60
CA ARG A 300 -12.06 -45.28 13.44
C ARG A 300 -12.11 -46.05 14.77
N SER A 301 -13.23 -45.99 15.49
CA SER A 301 -13.56 -47.02 16.52
C SER A 301 -15.03 -46.95 16.94
N SER A 302 -15.97 -47.27 16.04
CA SER A 302 -17.30 -47.76 16.42
C SER A 302 -17.94 -48.50 15.26
N LYS A 303 -17.37 -49.65 14.90
CA LYS A 303 -18.10 -50.69 14.16
C LYS A 303 -18.02 -51.95 14.98
N SER A 304 -18.94 -52.18 15.87
CA SER A 304 -19.31 -53.50 16.33
C SER A 304 -20.78 -53.48 16.77
N GLY A 305 -21.60 -54.23 16.04
CA GLY A 305 -22.73 -54.93 16.57
C GLY A 305 -24.09 -54.25 16.50
N VAL A 306 -24.79 -54.35 15.39
CA VAL A 306 -26.25 -54.54 15.44
C VAL A 306 -26.59 -55.79 14.65
N LYS A 307 -27.02 -56.86 15.38
CA LYS A 307 -27.69 -58.04 14.83
C LYS A 307 -29.15 -57.70 14.54
N LEU A 308 -29.60 -58.07 13.35
CA LEU A 308 -30.98 -58.15 12.95
C LEU A 308 -31.75 -59.23 13.77
N ALA A 309 -32.90 -58.85 14.27
CA ALA A 309 -34.05 -59.74 14.48
C ALA A 309 -35.31 -58.92 14.19
#